data_029657cb94efea9e150e1c45ede9635d
#
_entry.id   029657cb94efea9e150e1c45ede9635d
#
_cell.length_a   1.000
_cell.length_b   1.000
_cell.length_c   1.000
_cell.angle_alpha   90.00
_cell.angle_beta   90.00
_cell.angle_gamma   90.00
#
_symmetry.space_group_name_H-M   'P 1'
#
loop_
_entity.id
_entity.type
_entity.pdbx_description
1 polymer ?
#
loop_
_entity_poly.entity_id
_entity_poly.type
_entity_poly.pdbx_seq_one_letter_code
_entity_poly.pdbx_strand_id
1 'polypeptide(L)'
;MKKRIALAADLKIGAVMLGDETEGYTLAHMEGIKQAAAELGLSDSIVWKYKVPEDQTCYDSALDLVGQGCNLIISNSYGHQSYMALAAEEYPDVTFVAMTGDFAALSGLDNFK
;
A
#
# COMPACT_ATOMS: atom_id res chain seq x y z
N MET A 1 4.82 17.31 20.27
CA MET A 1 4.27 17.75 19.01
C MET A 1 2.85 17.26 18.82
N LYS A 2 2.07 18.11 18.30
CA LYS A 2 0.67 17.79 18.09
C LYS A 2 0.52 16.71 17.01
N LYS A 3 -0.24 15.70 17.33
CA LYS A 3 -0.62 14.76 16.32
C LYS A 3 -1.64 15.41 15.41
N ARG A 4 -1.41 15.38 14.14
CA ARG A 4 -2.33 15.95 13.18
C ARG A 4 -2.93 14.87 12.29
N ILE A 5 -4.13 15.11 11.91
CA ILE A 5 -4.80 14.27 10.94
C ILE A 5 -4.22 14.63 9.57
N ALA A 6 -3.74 13.65 8.85
CA ALA A 6 -3.23 13.90 7.52
C ALA A 6 -4.39 14.31 6.61
N LEU A 7 -4.22 15.43 5.92
CA LEU A 7 -5.18 15.87 4.93
C LEU A 7 -5.01 15.02 3.67
N ALA A 8 -6.10 14.89 2.90
CA ALA A 8 -6.02 14.11 1.66
C ALA A 8 -4.88 14.57 0.76
N ALA A 9 -4.64 15.89 0.71
CA ALA A 9 -3.57 16.46 -0.10
C ALA A 9 -2.18 16.04 0.35
N ASP A 10 -2.04 15.56 1.59
CA ASP A 10 -0.75 15.12 2.13
C ASP A 10 -0.48 13.65 1.86
N LEU A 11 -1.44 12.91 1.35
CA LEU A 11 -1.27 11.49 1.10
C LEU A 11 -0.51 11.25 -0.20
N LYS A 12 0.44 10.35 -0.14
CA LYS A 12 1.11 9.83 -1.34
C LYS A 12 0.98 8.32 -1.29
N ILE A 13 0.34 7.78 -2.30
CA ILE A 13 -0.06 6.37 -2.31
C ILE A 13 0.97 5.53 -3.05
N GLY A 14 1.40 4.43 -2.43
CA GLY A 14 2.21 3.41 -3.09
C GLY A 14 1.35 2.17 -3.27
N ALA A 15 1.34 1.61 -4.46
CA ALA A 15 0.53 0.45 -4.77
C ALA A 15 1.43 -0.72 -5.19
N VAL A 16 1.39 -1.80 -4.42
CA VAL A 16 2.16 -3.02 -4.66
C VAL A 16 1.19 -4.05 -5.23
N MET A 17 1.30 -4.28 -6.53
CA MET A 17 0.36 -5.13 -7.26
C MET A 17 1.01 -6.43 -7.69
N LEU A 18 0.29 -7.54 -7.50
CA LEU A 18 0.78 -8.87 -7.88
C LEU A 18 0.93 -9.00 -9.39
N GLY A 19 0.02 -8.43 -10.14
CA GLY A 19 0.03 -8.44 -11.60
C GLY A 19 0.15 -7.05 -12.17
N ASP A 20 -0.45 -6.83 -13.32
CA ASP A 20 -0.54 -5.52 -13.96
C ASP A 20 -1.92 -5.38 -14.62
N GLU A 21 -2.06 -4.38 -15.49
CA GLU A 21 -3.36 -4.08 -16.11
C GLU A 21 -3.85 -5.17 -17.07
N THR A 22 -3.00 -6.14 -17.39
CA THR A 22 -3.40 -7.25 -18.26
C THR A 22 -4.04 -8.40 -17.48
N GLU A 23 -4.05 -8.33 -16.15
CA GLU A 23 -4.59 -9.35 -15.27
C GLU A 23 -5.80 -8.76 -14.55
N GLY A 24 -6.97 -9.43 -14.70
CA GLY A 24 -8.25 -8.85 -14.27
C GLY A 24 -8.35 -8.52 -12.80
N TYR A 25 -7.78 -9.37 -11.93
CA TYR A 25 -7.78 -9.14 -10.50
C TYR A 25 -7.03 -7.84 -10.15
N THR A 26 -5.82 -7.69 -10.68
CA THR A 26 -5.04 -6.48 -10.46
C THR A 26 -5.69 -5.26 -11.09
N LEU A 27 -6.23 -5.39 -12.31
CA LEU A 27 -6.88 -4.28 -12.97
C LEU A 27 -8.06 -3.74 -12.15
N ALA A 28 -8.86 -4.64 -11.57
CA ALA A 28 -9.99 -4.22 -10.74
C ALA A 28 -9.53 -3.38 -9.54
N HIS A 29 -8.45 -3.81 -8.88
CA HIS A 29 -7.91 -3.06 -7.76
C HIS A 29 -7.32 -1.72 -8.21
N MET A 30 -6.63 -1.71 -9.35
CA MET A 30 -6.09 -0.47 -9.91
C MET A 30 -7.20 0.55 -10.17
N GLU A 31 -8.30 0.09 -10.76
CA GLU A 31 -9.41 0.97 -11.08
C GLU A 31 -10.05 1.53 -9.81
N GLY A 32 -10.21 0.69 -8.78
CA GLY A 32 -10.75 1.14 -7.51
C GLY A 32 -9.86 2.18 -6.83
N ILE A 33 -8.56 1.93 -6.82
CA ILE A 33 -7.59 2.86 -6.23
C ILE A 33 -7.59 4.19 -6.99
N LYS A 34 -7.60 4.12 -8.33
CA LYS A 34 -7.63 5.32 -9.15
C LYS A 34 -8.90 6.13 -8.93
N GLN A 35 -10.04 5.46 -8.83
CA GLN A 35 -11.31 6.14 -8.61
C GLN A 35 -11.31 6.85 -7.25
N ALA A 36 -10.89 6.15 -6.19
CA ALA A 36 -10.83 6.74 -4.87
C ALA A 36 -9.88 7.93 -4.84
N ALA A 37 -8.71 7.79 -5.48
CA ALA A 37 -7.74 8.86 -5.55
C ALA A 37 -8.28 10.07 -6.30
N ALA A 38 -9.01 9.84 -7.39
CA ALA A 38 -9.61 10.93 -8.16
C ALA A 38 -10.62 11.70 -7.33
N GLU A 39 -11.44 10.99 -6.54
CA GLU A 39 -12.43 11.63 -5.68
C GLU A 39 -11.80 12.46 -4.58
N LEU A 40 -10.58 12.12 -4.18
CA LEU A 40 -9.86 12.84 -3.14
C LEU A 40 -8.88 13.87 -3.71
N GLY A 41 -8.79 14.00 -5.03
CA GLY A 41 -7.84 14.92 -5.66
C GLY A 41 -6.41 14.42 -5.64
N LEU A 42 -6.20 13.11 -5.57
CA LEU A 42 -4.87 12.50 -5.42
C LEU A 42 -4.41 11.71 -6.64
N SER A 43 -5.03 11.91 -7.81
CA SER A 43 -4.76 11.08 -8.98
C SER A 43 -3.29 11.04 -9.37
N ASP A 44 -2.54 12.13 -9.16
CA ASP A 44 -1.13 12.21 -9.52
C ASP A 44 -0.20 11.76 -8.39
N SER A 45 -0.78 11.30 -7.27
CA SER A 45 -0.01 10.96 -6.07
C SER A 45 0.14 9.45 -5.88
N ILE A 46 0.02 8.67 -6.95
CA ILE A 46 0.11 7.21 -6.87
C ILE A 46 1.39 6.74 -7.55
N VAL A 47 2.19 5.96 -6.82
CA VAL A 47 3.37 5.29 -7.37
C VAL A 47 3.05 3.80 -7.45
N TRP A 48 3.08 3.25 -8.66
CA TRP A 48 2.69 1.87 -8.91
C TRP A 48 3.91 0.96 -9.00
N LYS A 49 3.83 -0.21 -8.35
CA LYS A 49 4.78 -1.31 -8.51
C LYS A 49 4.00 -2.50 -9.02
N TYR A 50 4.32 -2.96 -10.22
CA TYR A 50 3.60 -4.05 -10.86
C TYR A 50 4.38 -5.35 -10.80
N LYS A 51 3.66 -6.47 -10.90
CA LYS A 51 4.25 -7.81 -10.99
C LYS A 51 5.18 -8.09 -9.81
N VAL A 52 4.77 -7.67 -8.63
CA VAL A 52 5.56 -7.86 -7.41
C VAL A 52 5.24 -9.25 -6.86
N PRO A 53 6.21 -10.16 -6.84
CA PRO A 53 5.96 -11.51 -6.35
C PRO A 53 5.75 -11.54 -4.84
N GLU A 54 5.24 -12.67 -4.35
CA GLU A 54 4.94 -12.87 -2.94
C GLU A 54 6.17 -13.38 -2.21
N ASP A 55 7.24 -12.58 -2.25
CA ASP A 55 8.52 -12.93 -1.63
C ASP A 55 9.22 -11.66 -1.15
N GLN A 56 10.52 -11.76 -0.87
CA GLN A 56 11.33 -10.63 -0.38
C GLN A 56 11.21 -9.39 -1.28
N THR A 57 10.95 -9.57 -2.56
CA THR A 57 10.77 -8.45 -3.48
C THR A 57 9.62 -7.55 -3.05
N CYS A 58 8.57 -8.12 -2.44
CA CYS A 58 7.45 -7.34 -1.92
C CYS A 58 7.92 -6.40 -0.80
N TYR A 59 8.71 -6.92 0.13
CA TYR A 59 9.27 -6.11 1.21
C TYR A 59 10.16 -4.99 0.64
N ASP A 60 11.05 -5.34 -0.29
CA ASP A 60 11.94 -4.36 -0.91
C ASP A 60 11.16 -3.29 -1.66
N SER A 61 10.08 -3.67 -2.33
CA SER A 61 9.22 -2.73 -3.05
C SER A 61 8.54 -1.77 -2.08
N ALA A 62 8.06 -2.29 -0.94
CA ALA A 62 7.44 -1.46 0.08
C ALA A 62 8.44 -0.44 0.63
N LEU A 63 9.67 -0.86 0.89
CA LEU A 63 10.70 0.06 1.38
C LEU A 63 11.04 1.12 0.36
N ASP A 64 11.08 0.75 -0.92
CA ASP A 64 11.34 1.72 -1.98
C ASP A 64 10.24 2.78 -2.02
N LEU A 65 8.98 2.35 -1.87
CA LEU A 65 7.87 3.29 -1.85
C LEU A 65 7.93 4.24 -0.65
N VAL A 66 8.32 3.72 0.52
CA VAL A 66 8.54 4.57 1.70
C VAL A 66 9.63 5.59 1.39
N GLY A 67 10.71 5.16 0.74
CA GLY A 67 11.80 6.05 0.36
C GLY A 67 11.38 7.12 -0.64
N GLN A 68 10.35 6.86 -1.42
CA GLN A 68 9.80 7.85 -2.36
C GLN A 68 8.79 8.79 -1.70
N GLY A 69 8.58 8.64 -0.40
CA GLY A 69 7.68 9.53 0.34
C GLY A 69 6.25 9.03 0.43
N CYS A 70 5.97 7.80 0.02
CA CYS A 70 4.63 7.23 0.16
C CYS A 70 4.30 7.02 1.62
N ASN A 71 3.12 7.45 2.04
CA ASN A 71 2.68 7.30 3.43
C ASN A 71 1.42 6.43 3.55
N LEU A 72 0.90 5.95 2.44
CA LEU A 72 -0.17 4.97 2.40
C LEU A 72 0.22 3.93 1.35
N ILE A 73 0.52 2.72 1.77
CA ILE A 73 1.00 1.66 0.87
C ILE A 73 0.00 0.52 0.87
N ILE A 74 -0.47 0.16 -0.31
CA ILE A 74 -1.53 -0.83 -0.51
C ILE A 74 -0.98 -1.99 -1.31
N SER A 75 -1.20 -3.22 -0.83
CA SER A 75 -0.87 -4.42 -1.58
C SER A 75 -2.14 -5.20 -1.89
N ASN A 76 -2.17 -5.93 -3.01
CA ASN A 76 -3.37 -6.60 -3.45
C ASN A 76 -3.31 -8.12 -3.42
N SER A 77 -2.29 -8.71 -2.83
CA SER A 77 -2.18 -10.16 -2.78
C SER A 77 -2.13 -10.68 -1.36
N TYR A 78 -2.84 -11.80 -1.12
CA TYR A 78 -2.83 -12.46 0.18
C TYR A 78 -1.38 -12.79 0.61
N GLY A 79 -0.55 -13.24 -0.32
CA GLY A 79 0.83 -13.59 -0.04
C GLY A 79 1.77 -12.41 0.19
N HIS A 80 1.32 -11.19 -0.07
CA HIS A 80 2.11 -10.00 0.24
C HIS A 80 2.06 -9.62 1.72
N GLN A 81 1.04 -10.10 2.45
CA GLN A 81 0.72 -9.50 3.75
C GLN A 81 1.81 -9.65 4.81
N SER A 82 2.52 -10.77 4.84
CA SER A 82 3.59 -10.94 5.84
C SER A 82 4.74 -9.98 5.60
N TYR A 83 5.05 -9.69 4.34
CA TYR A 83 6.10 -8.74 4.00
C TYR A 83 5.67 -7.30 4.26
N MET A 84 4.41 -7.02 4.05
CA MET A 84 3.86 -5.69 4.38
C MET A 84 3.87 -5.47 5.89
N ALA A 85 3.58 -6.51 6.67
CA ALA A 85 3.64 -6.43 8.13
C ALA A 85 5.04 -6.11 8.62
N LEU A 86 6.07 -6.73 8.01
CA LEU A 86 7.46 -6.41 8.37
C LEU A 86 7.78 -4.95 8.11
N ALA A 87 7.37 -4.43 6.96
CA ALA A 87 7.59 -3.03 6.64
C ALA A 87 6.82 -2.10 7.60
N ALA A 88 5.58 -2.47 7.93
CA ALA A 88 4.77 -1.69 8.86
C ALA A 88 5.42 -1.58 10.24
N GLU A 89 6.02 -2.67 10.69
CA GLU A 89 6.69 -2.69 11.97
C GLU A 89 7.88 -1.73 12.01
N GLU A 90 8.58 -1.60 10.88
CA GLU A 90 9.74 -0.71 10.78
C GLU A 90 9.38 0.75 10.55
N TYR A 91 8.21 1.01 9.98
CA TYR A 91 7.80 2.36 9.61
C TYR A 91 6.43 2.69 10.21
N PRO A 92 6.38 2.93 11.53
CA PRO A 92 5.08 3.12 12.21
C PRO A 92 4.31 4.36 11.75
N ASP A 93 4.97 5.31 11.09
CA ASP A 93 4.33 6.52 10.59
C ASP A 93 3.69 6.33 9.21
N VAL A 94 3.89 5.17 8.58
CA VAL A 94 3.33 4.84 7.27
C VAL A 94 2.21 3.84 7.48
N THR A 95 1.08 4.06 6.81
CA THR A 95 -0.05 3.13 6.87
C THR A 95 0.07 2.10 5.75
N PHE A 96 -0.06 0.84 6.10
CA PHE A 96 0.00 -0.27 5.16
C PHE A 96 -1.34 -0.98 5.14
N VAL A 97 -1.85 -1.26 3.94
CA VAL A 97 -3.12 -1.94 3.75
C VAL A 97 -2.90 -3.19 2.91
N ALA A 98 -3.24 -4.34 3.45
CA ALA A 98 -3.16 -5.61 2.74
C ALA A 98 -4.57 -6.01 2.31
N MET A 99 -4.89 -5.76 1.07
CA MET A 99 -6.19 -6.17 0.53
C MET A 99 -6.26 -7.68 0.51
N THR A 100 -7.41 -8.22 0.81
CA THR A 100 -7.66 -9.66 0.86
C THR A 100 -6.85 -10.41 1.92
N GLY A 101 -6.19 -9.68 2.83
CA GLY A 101 -5.42 -10.30 3.90
C GLY A 101 -6.23 -10.43 5.18
N ASP A 102 -5.76 -11.31 6.07
CA ASP A 102 -6.35 -11.48 7.40
C ASP A 102 -5.32 -11.26 8.51
N PHE A 103 -4.07 -11.10 8.15
CA PHE A 103 -2.98 -11.01 9.11
C PHE A 103 -2.98 -9.69 9.88
N ALA A 104 -3.52 -8.65 9.30
CA ALA A 104 -3.55 -7.34 9.96
C ALA A 104 -4.30 -7.40 11.30
N ALA A 105 -5.39 -8.14 11.34
CA ALA A 105 -6.20 -8.28 12.56
C ALA A 105 -5.44 -8.97 13.69
N LEU A 106 -4.45 -9.79 13.35
CA LEU A 106 -3.68 -10.56 14.31
C LEU A 106 -2.33 -9.92 14.65
N SER A 107 -1.92 -8.91 13.90
CA SER A 107 -0.58 -8.34 14.02
C SER A 107 -0.40 -7.46 15.23
N GLY A 108 -1.45 -6.84 15.70
CA GLY A 108 -1.36 -5.87 16.78
C GLY A 108 -0.74 -4.54 16.37
N LEU A 109 -0.48 -4.34 15.09
CA LEU A 109 0.12 -3.09 14.58
C LEU A 109 -0.98 -2.09 14.22
N ASP A 110 -0.87 -0.87 14.71
CA ASP A 110 -1.86 0.17 14.45
C ASP A 110 -1.84 0.65 12.99
N ASN A 111 -0.70 0.54 12.34
CA ASN A 111 -0.50 1.04 10.98
C ASN A 111 -0.60 -0.04 9.91
N PHE A 112 -1.03 -1.24 10.27
CA PHE A 112 -1.24 -2.33 9.31
C PHE A 112 -2.71 -2.72 9.34
N LYS A 113 -3.38 -2.52 8.22
CA LYS A 113 -4.84 -2.68 8.09
C LYS A 113 -5.24 -3.82 7.17
#